data_79725fef95565a31d864ddceb833de03
#
_entry.id   79725fef95565a31d864ddceb833de03
#
_cell.length_a   1.000
_cell.length_b   1.000
_cell.length_c   1.000
_cell.angle_alpha   90.00
_cell.angle_beta   90.00
_cell.angle_gamma   90.00
#
_symmetry.space_group_name_H-M   'P 1'
#
loop_
_entity.id
_entity.type
_entity.pdbx_description
1 polymer ?
#
loop_
_entity_poly.entity_id
_entity_poly.type
_entity_poly.pdbx_seq_one_letter_code
_entity_poly.pdbx_strand_id
1 'polypeptide(L)'
;MRRQTARALSRCLLPSLTQPNKETMSQINTIKAKAIPLTGNDIDTDRIIPARFLRCVTFDGLGEQVFADDRAQLQGQHPFDLPQYQGANILVVNSNFGCGSSREHAPQALAKWGITAIVGESYSEIFFGNCVAMGIPCVTAEPATTAKLQEILTAHPDTAIEVDLVNKQVRCGDFSAPITMNEGPRQQLTTGTWDACGQLVANADQIAATAARLPYTSWSKAS
;
A
#
# COMPACT_ATOMS: atom_id res chain seq x y z
N MET A 1 59.37 -7.15 -39.64
CA MET A 1 57.90 -7.20 -39.92
C MET A 1 57.19 -7.70 -38.71
N ARG A 2 56.64 -6.81 -37.88
CA ARG A 2 55.72 -7.14 -36.76
C ARG A 2 54.43 -6.38 -36.98
N ARG A 3 53.35 -7.12 -37.24
CA ARG A 3 52.00 -6.58 -37.38
C ARG A 3 51.42 -6.38 -35.99
N GLN A 4 51.06 -5.17 -35.62
CA GLN A 4 50.26 -4.85 -34.46
C GLN A 4 48.79 -5.10 -34.82
N THR A 5 48.15 -6.00 -34.07
CA THR A 5 46.72 -6.21 -34.09
C THR A 5 46.07 -5.26 -33.11
N ALA A 6 45.34 -4.28 -33.64
CA ALA A 6 44.50 -3.38 -32.86
C ALA A 6 43.30 -4.14 -32.31
N ARG A 7 43.18 -4.23 -30.96
CA ARG A 7 41.98 -4.72 -30.27
C ARG A 7 40.89 -3.65 -30.31
N ALA A 8 39.81 -3.95 -31.01
CA ALA A 8 38.57 -3.17 -30.95
C ALA A 8 37.95 -3.25 -29.57
N LEU A 9 37.91 -2.12 -28.85
CA LEU A 9 37.11 -1.97 -27.65
C LEU A 9 35.63 -1.94 -28.03
N SER A 10 34.94 -3.01 -27.71
CA SER A 10 33.50 -3.13 -27.83
C SER A 10 32.85 -2.07 -26.92
N ARG A 11 32.19 -1.07 -27.51
CA ARG A 11 31.34 -0.13 -26.82
C ARG A 11 30.16 -0.92 -26.23
N CYS A 12 30.15 -1.04 -24.92
CA CYS A 12 28.97 -1.49 -24.18
C CYS A 12 27.88 -0.45 -24.39
N LEU A 13 26.94 -0.74 -25.28
CA LEU A 13 25.71 0.03 -25.45
C LEU A 13 24.88 -0.20 -24.19
N LEU A 14 24.81 0.81 -23.33
CA LEU A 14 23.79 0.88 -22.29
C LEU A 14 22.42 0.82 -22.98
N PRO A 15 21.50 -0.05 -22.52
CA PRO A 15 20.15 -0.03 -23.06
C PRO A 15 19.56 1.37 -22.86
N SER A 16 18.99 1.93 -23.90
CA SER A 16 18.24 3.17 -23.83
C SER A 16 17.16 3.01 -22.78
N LEU A 17 17.24 3.76 -21.70
CA LEU A 17 16.14 3.92 -20.75
C LEU A 17 15.00 4.54 -21.57
N THR A 18 14.08 3.69 -22.01
CA THR A 18 12.76 4.14 -22.47
C THR A 18 12.20 5.00 -21.34
N GLN A 19 11.95 6.27 -21.66
CA GLN A 19 11.33 7.19 -20.71
C GLN A 19 10.04 6.53 -20.22
N PRO A 20 9.85 6.37 -18.90
CA PRO A 20 8.56 5.91 -18.40
C PRO A 20 7.54 6.93 -18.90
N ASN A 21 6.44 6.41 -19.45
CA ASN A 21 5.25 7.19 -19.73
C ASN A 21 5.01 8.12 -18.53
N LYS A 22 4.58 9.35 -18.80
CA LYS A 22 4.12 10.31 -17.80
C LYS A 22 2.89 9.68 -17.13
N GLU A 23 3.12 8.77 -16.20
CA GLU A 23 2.06 8.18 -15.39
C GLU A 23 1.44 9.33 -14.62
N THR A 24 0.20 9.64 -14.97
CA THR A 24 -0.66 10.55 -14.21
C THR A 24 -0.62 10.09 -12.77
N MET A 25 -0.18 10.95 -11.86
CA MET A 25 -0.16 10.70 -10.41
C MET A 25 -1.48 10.02 -10.03
N SER A 26 -1.39 8.84 -9.42
CA SER A 26 -2.54 7.99 -9.16
C SER A 26 -3.43 8.60 -8.09
N GLN A 27 -4.46 9.36 -8.51
CA GLN A 27 -5.46 9.93 -7.62
C GLN A 27 -6.39 8.84 -7.12
N ILE A 28 -6.61 8.77 -5.83
CA ILE A 28 -7.49 7.82 -5.18
C ILE A 28 -8.69 8.59 -4.63
N ASN A 29 -9.79 8.58 -5.37
CA ASN A 29 -11.03 9.26 -4.99
C ASN A 29 -12.06 8.28 -4.43
N THR A 30 -12.20 7.11 -5.06
CA THR A 30 -13.16 6.08 -4.69
C THR A 30 -12.56 4.72 -4.95
N ILE A 31 -12.72 3.80 -4.00
CA ILE A 31 -12.32 2.40 -4.14
C ILE A 31 -13.57 1.54 -3.97
N LYS A 32 -13.81 0.65 -4.93
CA LYS A 32 -14.93 -0.28 -4.88
C LYS A 32 -14.44 -1.69 -5.12
N ALA A 33 -14.60 -2.55 -4.14
CA ALA A 33 -14.15 -3.95 -4.21
C ALA A 33 -14.89 -4.83 -3.22
N LYS A 34 -14.69 -6.16 -3.34
CA LYS A 34 -15.06 -7.12 -2.28
C LYS A 34 -14.20 -6.83 -1.04
N ALA A 35 -14.73 -7.19 0.14
CA ALA A 35 -14.05 -6.92 1.39
C ALA A 35 -13.97 -8.16 2.29
N ILE A 36 -12.95 -8.17 3.14
CA ILE A 36 -12.71 -9.18 4.17
C ILE A 36 -13.13 -8.59 5.52
N PRO A 37 -14.12 -9.14 6.22
CA PRO A 37 -14.39 -8.78 7.61
C PRO A 37 -13.36 -9.48 8.52
N LEU A 38 -12.55 -8.70 9.23
CA LEU A 38 -11.58 -9.19 10.19
C LEU A 38 -11.93 -8.65 11.56
N THR A 39 -12.49 -9.50 12.40
CA THR A 39 -12.95 -9.14 13.74
C THR A 39 -11.83 -9.26 14.78
N GLY A 40 -11.87 -8.39 15.76
CA GLY A 40 -10.94 -8.35 16.89
C GLY A 40 -10.22 -7.02 17.01
N ASN A 41 -10.05 -6.59 18.26
CA ASN A 41 -9.28 -5.39 18.59
C ASN A 41 -7.80 -5.72 18.74
N ASP A 42 -6.97 -4.68 18.72
CA ASP A 42 -5.53 -4.77 19.04
C ASP A 42 -4.77 -5.79 18.17
N ILE A 43 -5.18 -5.92 16.90
CA ILE A 43 -4.44 -6.75 15.95
C ILE A 43 -3.13 -6.06 15.65
N ASP A 44 -2.05 -6.60 16.20
CA ASP A 44 -0.72 -6.02 16.10
C ASP A 44 0.02 -6.40 14.80
N THR A 45 1.12 -5.72 14.56
CA THR A 45 1.93 -5.94 13.35
C THR A 45 2.62 -7.31 13.33
N ASP A 46 2.85 -7.96 14.47
CA ASP A 46 3.40 -9.31 14.53
C ASP A 46 2.38 -10.37 14.14
N ARG A 47 1.09 -10.13 14.41
CA ARG A 47 0.00 -10.97 13.90
C ARG A 47 -0.19 -10.77 12.40
N ILE A 48 -0.13 -9.51 11.91
CA ILE A 48 -0.28 -9.22 10.47
C ILE A 48 0.86 -9.91 9.70
N ILE A 49 2.12 -9.77 10.16
CA ILE A 49 3.28 -10.42 9.55
C ILE A 49 4.27 -10.85 10.62
N PRO A 50 4.40 -12.15 10.90
CA PRO A 50 5.30 -12.66 11.93
C PRO A 50 6.76 -12.27 11.70
N ALA A 51 7.48 -12.00 12.81
CA ALA A 51 8.85 -11.48 12.79
C ALA A 51 9.84 -12.31 11.96
N ARG A 52 9.63 -13.62 11.79
CA ARG A 52 10.48 -14.48 10.97
C ARG A 52 10.52 -14.12 9.50
N PHE A 53 9.50 -13.41 8.98
CA PHE A 53 9.41 -12.97 7.59
C PHE A 53 10.03 -11.58 7.35
N LEU A 54 10.53 -10.90 8.39
CA LEU A 54 11.14 -9.57 8.26
C LEU A 54 12.56 -9.59 7.65
N ARG A 55 13.16 -10.77 7.47
CA ARG A 55 14.50 -10.95 6.89
C ARG A 55 14.48 -11.07 5.36
N CYS A 56 13.35 -10.77 4.72
CA CYS A 56 13.25 -10.80 3.28
C CYS A 56 14.09 -9.67 2.64
N VAL A 57 14.75 -9.99 1.53
CA VAL A 57 15.51 -9.00 0.73
C VAL A 57 14.56 -8.16 -0.14
N THR A 58 13.47 -8.76 -0.57
CA THR A 58 12.37 -8.12 -1.33
C THR A 58 11.04 -8.45 -0.67
N PHE A 59 10.03 -7.64 -0.92
CA PHE A 59 8.67 -7.91 -0.43
C PHE A 59 7.89 -8.93 -1.29
N ASP A 60 8.55 -9.57 -2.26
CA ASP A 60 7.92 -10.58 -3.10
C ASP A 60 7.56 -11.82 -2.25
N GLY A 61 6.34 -12.34 -2.45
CA GLY A 61 5.81 -13.45 -1.64
C GLY A 61 5.37 -13.08 -0.21
N LEU A 62 5.57 -11.83 0.24
CA LEU A 62 5.19 -11.43 1.60
C LEU A 62 3.67 -11.49 1.81
N GLY A 63 2.89 -11.25 0.76
CA GLY A 63 1.43 -11.35 0.80
C GLY A 63 0.92 -12.73 1.21
N GLU A 64 1.60 -13.80 0.80
CA GLU A 64 1.23 -15.17 1.15
C GLU A 64 1.36 -15.45 2.66
N GLN A 65 2.19 -14.65 3.36
CA GLN A 65 2.52 -14.80 4.77
C GLN A 65 1.64 -13.93 5.69
N VAL A 66 0.70 -13.18 5.12
CA VAL A 66 -0.25 -12.36 5.90
C VAL A 66 -1.02 -13.26 6.86
N PHE A 67 -1.02 -12.89 8.15
CA PHE A 67 -1.64 -13.65 9.24
C PHE A 67 -1.19 -15.12 9.32
N ALA A 68 0.06 -15.44 8.95
CA ALA A 68 0.51 -16.83 8.83
C ALA A 68 0.30 -17.65 10.12
N ASP A 69 0.51 -17.06 11.30
CA ASP A 69 0.34 -17.75 12.58
C ASP A 69 -1.13 -17.92 12.97
N ASP A 70 -1.94 -16.86 12.78
CA ASP A 70 -3.38 -16.92 13.04
C ASP A 70 -4.06 -17.91 12.08
N ARG A 71 -3.66 -17.92 10.80
CA ARG A 71 -4.15 -18.86 9.79
C ARG A 71 -3.80 -20.30 10.12
N ALA A 72 -2.56 -20.55 10.59
CA ALA A 72 -2.14 -21.86 11.02
C ALA A 72 -2.93 -22.35 12.25
N GLN A 73 -3.20 -21.46 13.22
CA GLN A 73 -3.99 -21.79 14.42
C GLN A 73 -5.44 -22.09 14.07
N LEU A 74 -6.04 -21.35 13.15
CA LEU A 74 -7.43 -21.50 12.73
C LEU A 74 -7.64 -22.57 11.65
N GLN A 75 -6.59 -23.25 11.19
CA GLN A 75 -6.65 -24.41 10.31
C GLN A 75 -7.58 -24.22 9.09
N GLY A 76 -7.43 -23.09 8.41
CA GLY A 76 -8.23 -22.73 7.24
C GLY A 76 -9.56 -22.03 7.52
N GLN A 77 -9.86 -21.73 8.79
CA GLN A 77 -11.07 -20.95 9.18
C GLN A 77 -10.77 -19.44 9.28
N HIS A 78 -9.53 -19.01 9.07
CA HIS A 78 -9.20 -17.60 9.06
C HIS A 78 -9.83 -16.92 7.81
N PRO A 79 -10.37 -15.68 7.91
CA PRO A 79 -11.00 -14.98 6.77
C PRO A 79 -10.13 -14.95 5.51
N PHE A 80 -8.81 -14.84 5.65
CA PHE A 80 -7.85 -14.85 4.53
C PHE A 80 -7.70 -16.21 3.84
N ASP A 81 -8.17 -17.30 4.45
CA ASP A 81 -8.16 -18.64 3.86
C ASP A 81 -9.50 -19.04 3.23
N LEU A 82 -10.58 -18.32 3.61
CA LEU A 82 -11.92 -18.67 3.14
C LEU A 82 -12.11 -18.33 1.66
N PRO A 83 -12.59 -19.28 0.85
CA PRO A 83 -12.76 -19.10 -0.60
C PRO A 83 -13.64 -17.90 -0.98
N GLN A 84 -14.66 -17.59 -0.17
CA GLN A 84 -15.58 -16.48 -0.42
C GLN A 84 -14.91 -15.10 -0.38
N TYR A 85 -13.76 -14.97 0.30
CA TYR A 85 -13.02 -13.71 0.40
C TYR A 85 -11.78 -13.65 -0.51
N GLN A 86 -11.54 -14.67 -1.31
CA GLN A 86 -10.44 -14.64 -2.27
C GLN A 86 -10.66 -13.53 -3.32
N GLY A 87 -9.59 -12.77 -3.58
CA GLY A 87 -9.64 -11.61 -4.47
C GLY A 87 -10.30 -10.36 -3.88
N ALA A 88 -10.62 -10.36 -2.59
CA ALA A 88 -11.08 -9.15 -1.91
C ALA A 88 -9.92 -8.16 -1.71
N ASN A 89 -10.20 -6.86 -1.90
CA ASN A 89 -9.18 -5.82 -1.87
C ASN A 89 -9.43 -4.77 -0.76
N ILE A 90 -10.51 -4.88 -0.02
CA ILE A 90 -10.82 -4.01 1.12
C ILE A 90 -10.82 -4.83 2.40
N LEU A 91 -10.24 -4.29 3.47
CA LEU A 91 -10.23 -4.91 4.78
C LEU A 91 -11.12 -4.11 5.74
N VAL A 92 -12.00 -4.79 6.49
CA VAL A 92 -12.83 -4.17 7.53
C VAL A 92 -12.41 -4.67 8.88
N VAL A 93 -11.88 -3.76 9.74
CA VAL A 93 -11.21 -4.08 11.00
C VAL A 93 -11.80 -3.33 12.18
N ASN A 94 -11.54 -3.78 13.40
CA ASN A 94 -11.97 -3.10 14.61
C ASN A 94 -10.91 -2.12 15.14
N SER A 95 -10.89 -1.91 16.44
CA SER A 95 -10.09 -0.88 17.11
C SER A 95 -8.60 -1.22 17.15
N ASN A 96 -7.77 -0.16 17.08
CA ASN A 96 -6.31 -0.19 17.28
C ASN A 96 -5.58 -1.18 16.35
N PHE A 97 -6.01 -1.24 15.08
CA PHE A 97 -5.41 -2.11 14.09
C PHE A 97 -3.98 -1.66 13.71
N GLY A 98 -3.07 -2.62 13.57
CA GLY A 98 -1.67 -2.36 13.26
C GLY A 98 -0.86 -1.79 14.41
N CYS A 99 -1.30 -2.03 15.67
CA CYS A 99 -0.54 -1.66 16.86
C CYS A 99 0.77 -2.46 16.97
N GLY A 100 1.57 -2.19 17.99
CA GLY A 100 2.83 -2.87 18.23
C GLY A 100 4.02 -2.21 17.53
N SER A 101 4.87 -3.00 16.89
CA SER A 101 6.13 -2.53 16.33
C SER A 101 5.93 -1.74 15.04
N SER A 102 6.71 -0.66 14.90
CA SER A 102 6.73 0.22 13.71
C SER A 102 7.37 -0.48 12.50
N ARG A 103 6.62 -1.37 11.83
CA ARG A 103 7.15 -2.16 10.71
C ARG A 103 6.41 -1.84 9.43
N GLU A 104 7.16 -1.39 8.43
CA GLU A 104 6.66 -1.22 7.07
C GLU A 104 6.19 -2.56 6.46
N HIS A 105 6.78 -3.68 6.90
CA HIS A 105 6.43 -5.02 6.40
C HIS A 105 4.95 -5.38 6.55
N ALA A 106 4.28 -4.91 7.61
CA ALA A 106 2.87 -5.23 7.82
C ALA A 106 1.95 -4.60 6.74
N PRO A 107 2.01 -3.27 6.47
CA PRO A 107 1.31 -2.69 5.33
C PRO A 107 1.74 -3.27 3.99
N GLN A 108 3.06 -3.54 3.78
CA GLN A 108 3.58 -4.16 2.57
C GLN A 108 2.99 -5.55 2.34
N ALA A 109 2.87 -6.36 3.40
CA ALA A 109 2.27 -7.69 3.30
C ALA A 109 0.79 -7.61 2.87
N LEU A 110 0.01 -6.71 3.47
CA LEU A 110 -1.39 -6.47 3.09
C LEU A 110 -1.49 -5.99 1.63
N ALA A 111 -0.63 -5.05 1.21
CA ALA A 111 -0.57 -4.58 -0.18
C ALA A 111 -0.25 -5.72 -1.16
N LYS A 112 0.73 -6.56 -0.82
CA LYS A 112 1.12 -7.72 -1.64
C LYS A 112 0.06 -8.83 -1.67
N TRP A 113 -0.77 -8.93 -0.64
CA TRP A 113 -1.98 -9.75 -0.70
C TRP A 113 -2.99 -9.20 -1.71
N GLY A 114 -3.05 -7.88 -1.89
CA GLY A 114 -3.97 -7.19 -2.78
C GLY A 114 -4.90 -6.20 -2.07
N ILE A 115 -4.67 -5.91 -0.77
CA ILE A 115 -5.46 -4.92 -0.05
C ILE A 115 -5.13 -3.52 -0.56
N THR A 116 -6.16 -2.78 -0.96
CA THR A 116 -6.07 -1.42 -1.51
C THR A 116 -6.76 -0.36 -0.64
N ALA A 117 -7.56 -0.76 0.33
CA ALA A 117 -8.16 0.15 1.31
C ALA A 117 -8.50 -0.59 2.61
N ILE A 118 -8.52 0.13 3.73
CA ILE A 118 -8.88 -0.39 5.04
C ILE A 118 -9.95 0.52 5.67
N VAL A 119 -11.04 -0.08 6.13
CA VAL A 119 -12.10 0.57 6.91
C VAL A 119 -12.01 0.04 8.33
N GLY A 120 -11.83 0.89 9.34
CA GLY A 120 -11.66 0.47 10.72
C GLY A 120 -12.19 1.45 11.73
N GLU A 121 -12.18 1.06 13.00
CA GLU A 121 -12.57 1.93 14.11
C GLU A 121 -11.41 2.87 14.51
N SER A 122 -10.19 2.35 14.53
CA SER A 122 -8.97 3.11 14.77
C SER A 122 -7.72 2.34 14.34
N TYR A 123 -6.60 3.05 14.20
CA TYR A 123 -5.32 2.52 13.76
C TYR A 123 -4.19 3.03 14.64
N SER A 124 -3.08 2.28 14.72
CA SER A 124 -1.86 2.88 15.22
C SER A 124 -1.34 3.93 14.22
N GLU A 125 -0.78 5.02 14.74
CA GLU A 125 -0.36 6.18 13.95
C GLU A 125 0.67 5.80 12.87
N ILE A 126 1.64 4.96 13.23
CA ILE A 126 2.72 4.58 12.32
C ILE A 126 2.22 3.64 11.22
N PHE A 127 1.37 2.68 11.57
CA PHE A 127 0.74 1.80 10.58
C PHE A 127 -0.08 2.63 9.57
N PHE A 128 -0.89 3.56 10.07
CA PHE A 128 -1.66 4.48 9.24
C PHE A 128 -0.76 5.28 8.28
N GLY A 129 0.32 5.89 8.81
CA GLY A 129 1.26 6.67 8.01
C GLY A 129 1.93 5.85 6.89
N ASN A 130 2.35 4.61 7.20
CA ASN A 130 2.93 3.70 6.22
C ASN A 130 1.91 3.30 5.13
N CYS A 131 0.65 3.05 5.49
CA CYS A 131 -0.41 2.77 4.53
C CYS A 131 -0.63 3.95 3.57
N VAL A 132 -0.73 5.18 4.10
CA VAL A 132 -0.91 6.38 3.28
C VAL A 132 0.25 6.58 2.31
N ALA A 133 1.49 6.39 2.76
CA ALA A 133 2.69 6.49 1.90
C ALA A 133 2.71 5.45 0.77
N MET A 134 1.93 4.39 0.89
CA MET A 134 1.77 3.33 -0.12
C MET A 134 0.49 3.51 -0.97
N GLY A 135 -0.26 4.60 -0.77
CA GLY A 135 -1.54 4.80 -1.48
C GLY A 135 -2.67 3.90 -0.98
N ILE A 136 -2.62 3.45 0.27
CA ILE A 136 -3.68 2.64 0.89
C ILE A 136 -4.44 3.53 1.88
N PRO A 137 -5.64 4.02 1.54
CA PRO A 137 -6.46 4.76 2.48
C PRO A 137 -6.89 3.87 3.65
N CYS A 138 -6.66 4.38 4.86
CA CYS A 138 -7.19 3.85 6.11
C CYS A 138 -8.25 4.84 6.61
N VAL A 139 -9.52 4.52 6.45
CA VAL A 139 -10.64 5.38 6.85
C VAL A 139 -11.23 4.90 8.17
N THR A 140 -11.63 5.85 9.00
CA THR A 140 -12.22 5.56 10.30
C THR A 140 -13.74 5.62 10.22
N ALA A 141 -14.40 4.61 10.77
CA ALA A 141 -15.84 4.51 10.91
C ALA A 141 -16.22 4.29 12.38
N GLU A 142 -17.44 4.70 12.75
CA GLU A 142 -17.98 4.44 14.07
C GLU A 142 -18.08 2.92 14.33
N PRO A 143 -17.90 2.45 15.60
CA PRO A 143 -17.96 1.03 15.92
C PRO A 143 -19.24 0.34 15.44
N ALA A 144 -20.40 1.01 15.56
CA ALA A 144 -21.67 0.47 15.06
C ALA A 144 -21.67 0.30 13.52
N THR A 145 -21.01 1.20 12.80
CA THR A 145 -20.85 1.12 11.34
C THR A 145 -19.95 -0.06 10.97
N THR A 146 -18.81 -0.19 11.64
CA THR A 146 -17.87 -1.29 11.42
C THR A 146 -18.52 -2.65 11.68
N ALA A 147 -19.22 -2.80 12.81
CA ALA A 147 -19.96 -4.00 13.14
C ALA A 147 -21.03 -4.34 12.08
N LYS A 148 -21.78 -3.31 11.60
CA LYS A 148 -22.79 -3.53 10.56
C LYS A 148 -22.18 -3.95 9.23
N LEU A 149 -21.05 -3.36 8.83
CA LEU A 149 -20.33 -3.78 7.63
C LEU A 149 -19.84 -5.22 7.76
N GLN A 150 -19.27 -5.61 8.89
CA GLN A 150 -18.82 -6.99 9.16
C GLN A 150 -19.99 -7.98 9.11
N GLU A 151 -21.15 -7.62 9.68
CA GLU A 151 -22.37 -8.43 9.60
C GLU A 151 -22.83 -8.67 8.15
N ILE A 152 -22.92 -7.58 7.35
CA ILE A 152 -23.34 -7.67 5.95
C ILE A 152 -22.37 -8.54 5.15
N LEU A 153 -21.07 -8.34 5.31
CA LEU A 153 -20.04 -9.09 4.57
C LEU A 153 -19.97 -10.57 4.99
N THR A 154 -20.32 -10.88 6.22
CA THR A 154 -20.41 -12.27 6.69
C THR A 154 -21.64 -12.97 6.12
N ALA A 155 -22.76 -12.26 6.06
CA ALA A 155 -24.00 -12.81 5.48
C ALA A 155 -23.95 -12.86 3.93
N HIS A 156 -23.30 -11.88 3.31
CA HIS A 156 -23.25 -11.69 1.85
C HIS A 156 -21.82 -11.37 1.39
N PRO A 157 -20.91 -12.35 1.34
CA PRO A 157 -19.47 -12.13 1.05
C PRO A 157 -19.18 -11.51 -0.32
N ASP A 158 -20.09 -11.66 -1.27
CA ASP A 158 -19.96 -11.11 -2.62
C ASP A 158 -20.34 -9.63 -2.72
N THR A 159 -20.88 -9.04 -1.66
CA THR A 159 -21.25 -7.63 -1.63
C THR A 159 -19.99 -6.75 -1.68
N ALA A 160 -19.93 -5.87 -2.69
CA ALA A 160 -18.85 -4.90 -2.78
C ALA A 160 -19.04 -3.77 -1.78
N ILE A 161 -17.94 -3.35 -1.18
CA ILE A 161 -17.85 -2.08 -0.44
C ILE A 161 -17.31 -1.00 -1.38
N GLU A 162 -17.87 0.19 -1.26
CA GLU A 162 -17.38 1.41 -1.89
C GLU A 162 -16.94 2.39 -0.81
N VAL A 163 -15.66 2.78 -0.86
CA VAL A 163 -15.04 3.77 0.03
C VAL A 163 -14.84 5.04 -0.78
N ASP A 164 -15.59 6.09 -0.47
CA ASP A 164 -15.56 7.39 -1.15
C ASP A 164 -14.83 8.42 -0.27
N LEU A 165 -13.60 8.77 -0.66
CA LEU A 165 -12.76 9.72 0.07
C LEU A 165 -13.19 11.17 -0.17
N VAL A 166 -13.87 11.45 -1.28
CA VAL A 166 -14.33 12.81 -1.62
C VAL A 166 -15.55 13.17 -0.78
N ASN A 167 -16.57 12.30 -0.78
CA ASN A 167 -17.81 12.50 -0.03
C ASN A 167 -17.73 12.00 1.41
N LYS A 168 -16.62 11.35 1.80
CA LYS A 168 -16.39 10.79 3.15
C LYS A 168 -17.50 9.82 3.55
N GLN A 169 -17.77 8.84 2.67
CA GLN A 169 -18.80 7.84 2.87
C GLN A 169 -18.29 6.44 2.55
N VAL A 170 -18.83 5.46 3.26
CA VAL A 170 -18.74 4.05 2.93
C VAL A 170 -20.12 3.54 2.55
N ARG A 171 -20.18 2.72 1.49
CA ARG A 171 -21.42 2.08 1.04
C ARG A 171 -21.20 0.58 0.90
N CYS A 172 -22.21 -0.21 1.32
CA CYS A 172 -22.18 -1.67 1.20
C CYS A 172 -23.61 -2.16 0.94
N GLY A 173 -23.94 -2.53 -0.30
CA GLY A 173 -25.33 -2.78 -0.71
C GLY A 173 -26.19 -1.53 -0.49
N ASP A 174 -27.29 -1.68 0.24
CA ASP A 174 -28.21 -0.59 0.60
C ASP A 174 -27.75 0.21 1.84
N PHE A 175 -26.70 -0.27 2.53
CA PHE A 175 -26.17 0.40 3.72
C PHE A 175 -25.18 1.49 3.33
N SER A 176 -25.31 2.67 3.93
CA SER A 176 -24.38 3.79 3.77
C SER A 176 -24.15 4.48 5.11
N ALA A 177 -22.91 4.86 5.37
CA ALA A 177 -22.53 5.57 6.60
C ALA A 177 -21.39 6.55 6.35
N PRO A 178 -21.26 7.59 7.19
CA PRO A 178 -20.11 8.49 7.14
C PRO A 178 -18.83 7.79 7.60
N ILE A 179 -17.72 8.20 6.98
CA ILE A 179 -16.37 7.84 7.41
C ILE A 179 -15.55 9.10 7.66
N THR A 180 -14.49 8.97 8.42
CA THR A 180 -13.58 10.07 8.69
C THR A 180 -12.16 9.72 8.28
N MET A 181 -11.38 10.73 7.94
CA MET A 181 -9.96 10.65 7.67
C MET A 181 -9.36 12.05 7.89
N ASN A 182 -8.16 12.11 8.44
CA ASN A 182 -7.44 13.38 8.59
C ASN A 182 -7.27 14.06 7.22
N GLU A 183 -7.47 15.37 7.17
CA GLU A 183 -7.54 16.13 5.92
C GLU A 183 -6.23 16.07 5.11
N GLY A 184 -5.06 16.15 5.78
CA GLY A 184 -3.75 16.07 5.11
C GLY A 184 -3.57 14.76 4.31
N PRO A 185 -3.64 13.58 4.95
CA PRO A 185 -3.61 12.29 4.27
C PRO A 185 -4.69 12.13 3.19
N ARG A 186 -5.92 12.61 3.45
CA ARG A 186 -7.00 12.56 2.46
C ARG A 186 -6.63 13.35 1.21
N GLN A 187 -6.10 14.56 1.36
CA GLN A 187 -5.65 15.39 0.24
C GLN A 187 -4.49 14.72 -0.51
N GLN A 188 -3.51 14.15 0.19
CA GLN A 188 -2.42 13.42 -0.45
C GLN A 188 -2.95 12.31 -1.36
N LEU A 189 -3.91 11.51 -0.90
CA LEU A 189 -4.50 10.42 -1.67
C LEU A 189 -5.31 10.94 -2.86
N THR A 190 -6.19 11.93 -2.64
CA THR A 190 -7.08 12.43 -3.70
C THR A 190 -6.37 13.26 -4.77
N THR A 191 -5.22 13.86 -4.45
CA THR A 191 -4.41 14.60 -5.42
C THR A 191 -3.29 13.77 -6.04
N GLY A 192 -3.01 12.56 -5.52
CA GLY A 192 -1.91 11.71 -5.97
C GLY A 192 -0.54 12.09 -5.38
N THR A 193 -0.48 13.04 -4.43
CA THR A 193 0.78 13.49 -3.84
C THR A 193 1.34 12.55 -2.76
N TRP A 194 0.64 11.45 -2.46
CA TRP A 194 1.16 10.34 -1.65
C TRP A 194 2.33 9.63 -2.32
N ASP A 195 2.38 9.60 -3.66
CA ASP A 195 3.48 8.99 -4.43
C ASP A 195 4.66 9.98 -4.56
N ALA A 196 5.51 10.00 -3.55
CA ALA A 196 6.70 10.85 -3.53
C ALA A 196 7.69 10.53 -4.67
N CYS A 197 7.81 9.25 -5.05
CA CYS A 197 8.68 8.85 -6.15
C CYS A 197 8.15 9.33 -7.49
N GLY A 198 6.85 9.19 -7.72
CA GLY A 198 6.20 9.72 -8.92
C GLY A 198 6.34 11.23 -9.05
N GLN A 199 6.26 11.97 -7.93
CA GLN A 199 6.51 13.41 -7.92
C GLN A 199 7.95 13.76 -8.31
N LEU A 200 8.95 13.02 -7.83
CA LEU A 200 10.34 13.24 -8.21
C LEU A 200 10.55 12.95 -9.69
N VAL A 201 10.00 11.87 -10.21
CA VAL A 201 10.08 11.51 -11.63
C VAL A 201 9.39 12.56 -12.50
N ALA A 202 8.23 13.07 -12.12
CA ALA A 202 7.51 14.12 -12.83
C ALA A 202 8.29 15.45 -12.88
N ASN A 203 9.19 15.70 -11.92
CA ASN A 203 10.02 16.90 -11.82
C ASN A 203 11.50 16.67 -12.21
N ALA A 204 11.82 15.61 -12.95
CA ALA A 204 13.19 15.23 -13.29
C ALA A 204 14.00 16.37 -13.93
N ASP A 205 13.41 17.16 -14.83
CA ASP A 205 14.07 18.29 -15.47
C ASP A 205 14.43 19.40 -14.47
N GLN A 206 13.56 19.69 -13.51
CA GLN A 206 13.82 20.68 -12.47
C GLN A 206 14.90 20.20 -11.50
N ILE A 207 14.90 18.91 -11.18
CA ILE A 207 15.93 18.26 -10.35
C ILE A 207 17.29 18.36 -11.07
N ALA A 208 17.35 18.03 -12.35
CA ALA A 208 18.57 18.13 -13.14
C ALA A 208 19.08 19.58 -13.23
N ALA A 209 18.20 20.55 -13.47
CA ALA A 209 18.54 21.97 -13.48
C ALA A 209 19.05 22.48 -12.12
N THR A 210 18.49 21.97 -11.03
CA THR A 210 18.94 22.30 -9.67
C THR A 210 20.29 21.68 -9.39
N ALA A 211 20.49 20.40 -9.70
CA ALA A 211 21.76 19.70 -9.54
C ALA A 211 22.90 20.39 -10.30
N ALA A 212 22.64 20.85 -11.53
CA ALA A 212 23.64 21.55 -12.34
C ALA A 212 24.15 22.88 -11.71
N ARG A 213 23.37 23.49 -10.82
CA ARG A 213 23.74 24.75 -10.12
C ARG A 213 24.46 24.52 -8.81
N LEU A 214 24.43 23.29 -8.27
CA LEU A 214 25.04 22.97 -7.00
C LEU A 214 26.54 22.67 -7.18
N PRO A 215 27.46 23.40 -6.50
CA PRO A 215 28.90 23.28 -6.73
C PRO A 215 29.45 21.91 -6.34
N TYR A 216 28.81 21.23 -5.39
CA TYR A 216 29.26 19.93 -4.85
C TYR A 216 28.79 18.72 -5.66
N THR A 217 27.98 18.91 -6.72
CA THR A 217 27.58 17.82 -7.65
C THR A 217 28.50 17.71 -8.86
N SER A 218 29.49 18.58 -9.01
CA SER A 218 30.38 18.67 -10.17
C SER A 218 31.84 18.24 -9.90
N TRP A 219 32.16 17.64 -8.77
CA TRP A 219 33.54 17.27 -8.40
C TRP A 219 34.21 16.24 -9.31
N SER A 220 33.44 15.45 -10.08
CA SER A 220 34.02 14.53 -11.06
C SER A 220 34.52 15.20 -12.35
N LYS A 221 34.37 16.53 -12.50
CA LYS A 221 34.86 17.30 -13.66
C LYS A 221 36.14 18.10 -13.41
N ALA A 222 36.71 17.99 -12.20
CA ALA A 222 37.95 18.67 -11.82
C ALA A 222 39.12 17.67 -11.82
N SER A 223 39.48 17.14 -12.99
CA SER A 223 40.76 16.44 -13.24
C SER A 223 41.12 16.55 -14.71
#